data_4b4684b7c9b2770f9dee6b12cd50a20a
#
_entry.id   4b4684b7c9b2770f9dee6b12cd50a20a
#
_cell.length_a   1.000
_cell.length_b   1.000
_cell.length_c   1.000
_cell.angle_alpha   90.00
_cell.angle_beta   90.00
_cell.angle_gamma   90.00
#
_symmetry.space_group_name_H-M   'P 1'
#
loop_
_entity.id
_entity.type
_entity.pdbx_description
1 polymer ?
#
loop_
_entity_poly.entity_id
_entity_poly.type
_entity_poly.pdbx_seq_one_letter_code
_entity_poly.pdbx_strand_id
1 'polypeptide(L)'
;MRQKRKVEEDAAASKKSDDDQRKASEAAEGALRLSHVDRQRIQVSLTALGFDTRGADGAFGPRTREMIGNWQKRQNQPPTGFLSGAQQQALLREAAPAVARFDDERKKADEAKKKAEDEAQSKA
;
A
#
# COMPACT_ATOMS: atom_id res chain seq x y z
N MET A 1 -22.44 35.82 -14.35
CA MET A 1 -22.80 35.48 -12.96
C MET A 1 -23.08 33.99 -12.75
N ARG A 2 -23.84 33.34 -13.62
CA ARG A 2 -24.15 31.92 -13.51
C ARG A 2 -22.91 31.02 -13.59
N GLN A 3 -21.91 31.34 -14.42
CA GLN A 3 -20.70 30.57 -14.55
C GLN A 3 -19.80 30.62 -13.30
N LYS A 4 -19.72 31.81 -12.66
CA LYS A 4 -18.92 31.98 -11.44
C LYS A 4 -19.51 31.21 -10.26
N ARG A 5 -20.82 31.18 -10.14
CA ARG A 5 -21.55 30.43 -9.11
C ARG A 5 -21.41 28.92 -9.29
N LYS A 6 -21.48 28.46 -10.56
CA LYS A 6 -21.31 27.05 -10.89
C LYS A 6 -19.91 26.53 -10.56
N VAL A 7 -18.87 27.33 -10.78
CA VAL A 7 -17.49 26.98 -10.45
C VAL A 7 -17.31 26.86 -8.94
N GLU A 8 -17.91 27.74 -8.13
CA GLU A 8 -17.84 27.66 -6.67
C GLU A 8 -18.58 26.44 -6.13
N GLU A 9 -19.74 26.11 -6.67
CA GLU A 9 -20.50 24.90 -6.32
C GLU A 9 -19.75 23.62 -6.70
N ASP A 10 -19.14 23.60 -7.88
CA ASP A 10 -18.34 22.47 -8.34
C ASP A 10 -17.09 22.26 -7.47
N ALA A 11 -16.44 23.34 -7.04
CA ALA A 11 -15.28 23.25 -6.14
C ALA A 11 -15.65 22.71 -4.76
N ALA A 12 -16.77 23.16 -4.19
CA ALA A 12 -17.26 22.67 -2.90
C ALA A 12 -17.72 21.20 -3.00
N ALA A 13 -18.41 20.85 -4.09
CA ALA A 13 -18.82 19.47 -4.36
C ALA A 13 -17.62 18.55 -4.57
N SER A 14 -16.54 19.02 -5.23
CA SER A 14 -15.31 18.28 -5.43
C SER A 14 -14.62 17.96 -4.10
N LYS A 15 -14.52 18.92 -3.17
CA LYS A 15 -13.94 18.70 -1.84
C LYS A 15 -14.70 17.65 -1.04
N LYS A 16 -16.04 17.76 -1.03
CA LYS A 16 -16.88 16.80 -0.34
C LYS A 16 -16.79 15.42 -0.97
N SER A 17 -16.75 15.35 -2.29
CA SER A 17 -16.57 14.10 -3.04
C SER A 17 -15.22 13.46 -2.74
N ASP A 18 -14.15 14.26 -2.64
CA ASP A 18 -12.81 13.78 -2.32
C ASP A 18 -12.75 13.20 -0.89
N ASP A 19 -13.37 13.88 0.06
CA ASP A 19 -13.45 13.39 1.44
C ASP A 19 -14.27 12.11 1.54
N ASP A 20 -15.40 12.04 0.84
CA ASP A 20 -16.26 10.86 0.77
C ASP A 20 -15.51 9.69 0.11
N GLN A 21 -14.78 9.94 -0.97
CA GLN A 21 -13.95 8.93 -1.64
C GLN A 21 -12.86 8.41 -0.73
N ARG A 22 -12.19 9.29 0.02
CA ARG A 22 -11.15 8.89 0.96
C ARG A 22 -11.70 8.00 2.05
N LYS A 23 -12.82 8.36 2.65
CA LYS A 23 -13.49 7.56 3.68
C LYS A 23 -13.93 6.21 3.15
N ALA A 24 -14.50 6.18 1.95
CA ALA A 24 -14.90 4.94 1.28
C ALA A 24 -13.69 4.05 0.98
N SER A 25 -12.58 4.64 0.53
CA SER A 25 -11.33 3.93 0.25
C SER A 25 -10.70 3.39 1.53
N GLU A 26 -10.72 4.15 2.61
CA GLU A 26 -10.25 3.70 3.92
C GLU A 26 -11.04 2.48 4.40
N ALA A 27 -12.36 2.53 4.30
CA ALA A 27 -13.23 1.42 4.68
C ALA A 27 -12.99 0.19 3.80
N ALA A 28 -12.82 0.39 2.48
CA ALA A 28 -12.54 -0.70 1.54
C ALA A 28 -11.19 -1.35 1.82
N GLU A 29 -10.15 -0.57 2.10
CA GLU A 29 -8.83 -1.11 2.48
C GLU A 29 -8.92 -1.89 3.79
N GLY A 30 -9.62 -1.35 4.79
CA GLY A 30 -9.84 -2.03 6.06
C GLY A 30 -10.53 -3.38 5.90
N ALA A 31 -11.48 -3.46 4.96
CA ALA A 31 -12.20 -4.70 4.65
C ALA A 31 -11.30 -5.78 4.02
N LEU A 32 -10.18 -5.40 3.40
CA LEU A 32 -9.22 -6.34 2.84
C LEU A 32 -8.49 -7.13 3.92
N ARG A 33 -8.44 -6.63 5.13
CA ARG A 33 -7.75 -7.27 6.27
C ARG A 33 -6.33 -7.68 5.92
N LEU A 34 -5.56 -6.73 5.38
CA LEU A 34 -4.18 -6.97 4.99
C LEU A 34 -3.36 -7.46 6.19
N SER A 35 -2.64 -8.56 6.00
CA SER A 35 -1.69 -9.06 7.00
C SER A 35 -0.49 -8.13 7.09
N HIS A 36 0.32 -8.31 8.13
CA HIS A 36 1.59 -7.59 8.29
C HIS A 36 2.47 -7.78 7.03
N VAL A 37 2.56 -9.02 6.55
CA VAL A 37 3.36 -9.36 5.36
C VAL A 37 2.79 -8.74 4.09
N ASP A 38 1.47 -8.72 3.94
CA ASP A 38 0.81 -8.05 2.80
C ASP A 38 1.17 -6.57 2.77
N ARG A 39 1.16 -5.90 3.91
CA ARG A 39 1.55 -4.50 4.01
C ARG A 39 3.02 -4.30 3.69
N GLN A 40 3.90 -5.20 4.14
CA GLN A 40 5.31 -5.15 3.77
C GLN A 40 5.51 -5.31 2.26
N ARG A 41 4.78 -6.21 1.60
CA ARG A 41 4.82 -6.38 0.14
C ARG A 41 4.43 -5.10 -0.58
N ILE A 42 3.41 -4.41 -0.09
CA ILE A 42 2.96 -3.12 -0.65
C ILE A 42 4.08 -2.08 -0.51
N GLN A 43 4.70 -1.98 0.65
CA GLN A 43 5.81 -1.04 0.89
C GLN A 43 7.02 -1.33 0.01
N VAL A 44 7.38 -2.60 -0.13
CA VAL A 44 8.46 -3.05 -1.04
C VAL A 44 8.13 -2.67 -2.49
N SER A 45 6.89 -2.88 -2.90
CA SER A 45 6.43 -2.56 -4.25
C SER A 45 6.53 -1.07 -4.53
N LEU A 46 6.05 -0.23 -3.63
CA LEU A 46 6.11 1.22 -3.76
C LEU A 46 7.56 1.69 -3.89
N THR A 47 8.44 1.23 -3.01
CA THR A 47 9.85 1.59 -3.02
C THR A 47 10.53 1.18 -4.32
N ALA A 48 10.25 -0.04 -4.81
CA ALA A 48 10.81 -0.54 -6.07
C ALA A 48 10.39 0.30 -7.28
N LEU A 49 9.19 0.89 -7.23
CA LEU A 49 8.67 1.73 -8.31
C LEU A 49 9.06 3.21 -8.17
N GLY A 50 9.88 3.55 -7.19
CA GLY A 50 10.36 4.91 -6.97
C GLY A 50 9.58 5.71 -5.94
N PHE A 51 8.59 5.10 -5.29
CA PHE A 51 7.81 5.71 -4.20
C PHE A 51 8.34 5.20 -2.85
N ASP A 52 9.46 5.77 -2.42
CA ASP A 52 10.21 5.28 -1.26
C ASP A 52 9.42 5.44 0.04
N THR A 53 9.09 4.32 0.68
CA THR A 53 8.38 4.28 1.97
C THR A 53 9.34 4.30 3.16
N ARG A 54 10.66 4.35 2.93
CA ARG A 54 11.70 4.33 3.96
C ARG A 54 11.67 3.07 4.82
N GLY A 55 11.46 1.94 4.16
CA GLY A 55 11.46 0.63 4.81
C GLY A 55 10.14 -0.09 4.67
N ALA A 56 10.14 -1.37 5.00
CA ALA A 56 8.98 -2.24 4.90
C ALA A 56 8.69 -2.84 6.27
N ASP A 57 8.20 -2.00 7.19
CA ASP A 57 7.91 -2.38 8.58
C ASP A 57 6.49 -2.96 8.77
N GLY A 58 5.67 -2.93 7.71
CA GLY A 58 4.28 -3.40 7.76
C GLY A 58 3.31 -2.41 8.39
N ALA A 59 3.76 -1.22 8.75
CA ALA A 59 2.93 -0.17 9.30
C ALA A 59 2.71 0.93 8.26
N PHE A 60 1.45 1.23 7.94
CA PHE A 60 1.11 2.27 6.99
C PHE A 60 1.02 3.63 7.72
N GLY A 61 2.19 4.20 8.01
CA GLY A 61 2.29 5.53 8.57
C GLY A 61 2.10 6.63 7.52
N PRO A 62 2.26 7.92 7.92
CA PRO A 62 2.04 9.05 7.00
C PRO A 62 2.87 8.97 5.72
N ARG A 63 4.12 8.53 5.81
CA ARG A 63 5.00 8.39 4.64
C ARG A 63 4.46 7.37 3.65
N THR A 64 4.05 6.20 4.12
CA THR A 64 3.48 5.16 3.26
C THR A 64 2.18 5.64 2.61
N ARG A 65 1.32 6.32 3.36
CA ARG A 65 0.06 6.88 2.83
C ARG A 65 0.32 7.91 1.74
N GLU A 66 1.32 8.76 1.92
CA GLU A 66 1.73 9.72 0.89
C GLU A 66 2.22 9.00 -0.39
N MET A 67 3.02 7.97 -0.23
CA MET A 67 3.54 7.21 -1.37
C MET A 67 2.44 6.46 -2.10
N ILE A 68 1.46 5.91 -1.39
CA ILE A 68 0.28 5.31 -2.00
C ILE A 68 -0.48 6.36 -2.84
N GLY A 69 -0.70 7.55 -2.29
CA GLY A 69 -1.35 8.64 -3.00
C GLY A 69 -0.60 9.05 -4.27
N ASN A 70 0.72 9.14 -4.19
CA ASN A 70 1.57 9.47 -5.34
C ASN A 70 1.50 8.40 -6.43
N TRP A 71 1.49 7.13 -6.05
CA TRP A 71 1.32 6.02 -7.00
C TRP A 71 -0.06 6.07 -7.67
N GLN A 72 -1.11 6.34 -6.88
CA GLN A 72 -2.48 6.49 -7.40
C GLN A 72 -2.57 7.61 -8.44
N LYS A 73 -1.92 8.75 -8.19
CA LYS A 73 -1.84 9.86 -9.15
C LYS A 73 -1.19 9.41 -10.46
N ARG A 74 -0.12 8.66 -10.40
CA ARG A 74 0.54 8.13 -11.58
C ARG A 74 -0.38 7.21 -12.38
N GLN A 75 -1.28 6.50 -11.71
CA GLN A 75 -2.27 5.64 -12.32
C GLN A 75 -3.52 6.40 -12.81
N ASN A 76 -3.51 7.73 -12.73
CA ASN A 76 -4.65 8.58 -13.07
C ASN A 76 -5.89 8.26 -12.23
N GLN A 77 -5.68 7.92 -10.96
CA GLN A 77 -6.74 7.61 -10.00
C GLN A 77 -6.73 8.61 -8.85
N PRO A 78 -7.87 8.80 -8.16
CA PRO A 78 -7.91 9.71 -7.02
C PRO A 78 -6.88 9.33 -5.95
N PRO A 79 -6.05 10.30 -5.48
CA PRO A 79 -4.99 10.04 -4.53
C PRO A 79 -5.51 9.97 -3.09
N THR A 80 -6.29 8.95 -2.79
CA THR A 80 -6.92 8.77 -1.48
C THR A 80 -5.93 8.39 -0.38
N GLY A 81 -4.80 7.80 -0.75
CA GLY A 81 -3.83 7.26 0.20
C GLY A 81 -4.20 5.88 0.75
N PHE A 82 -5.33 5.32 0.31
CA PHE A 82 -5.83 4.01 0.69
C PHE A 82 -6.04 3.16 -0.55
N LEU A 83 -5.59 1.91 -0.53
CA LEU A 83 -5.66 1.01 -1.67
C LEU A 83 -6.95 0.20 -1.70
N SER A 84 -7.60 0.14 -2.86
CA SER A 84 -8.63 -0.86 -3.10
C SER A 84 -7.99 -2.24 -3.37
N GLY A 85 -8.79 -3.31 -3.34
CA GLY A 85 -8.29 -4.64 -3.68
C GLY A 85 -7.69 -4.71 -5.08
N ALA A 86 -8.35 -4.07 -6.06
CA ALA A 86 -7.85 -4.02 -7.43
C ALA A 86 -6.54 -3.23 -7.54
N GLN A 87 -6.43 -2.11 -6.82
CA GLN A 87 -5.20 -1.31 -6.78
C GLN A 87 -4.06 -2.07 -6.12
N GLN A 88 -4.33 -2.78 -5.03
CA GLN A 88 -3.33 -3.63 -4.38
C GLN A 88 -2.76 -4.66 -5.35
N GLN A 89 -3.64 -5.36 -6.06
CA GLN A 89 -3.22 -6.37 -7.04
C GLN A 89 -2.41 -5.75 -8.18
N ALA A 90 -2.85 -4.60 -8.69
CA ALA A 90 -2.15 -3.89 -9.76
C ALA A 90 -0.75 -3.45 -9.32
N LEU A 91 -0.63 -2.91 -8.11
CA LEU A 91 0.66 -2.49 -7.54
C LEU A 91 1.62 -3.67 -7.39
N LEU A 92 1.17 -4.77 -6.81
CA LEU A 92 1.99 -5.96 -6.61
C LEU A 92 2.41 -6.58 -7.95
N ARG A 93 1.54 -6.55 -8.95
CA ARG A 93 1.84 -7.04 -10.29
C ARG A 93 2.89 -6.16 -10.98
N GLU A 94 2.75 -4.83 -10.85
CA GLU A 94 3.70 -3.89 -11.44
C GLU A 94 5.11 -4.07 -10.88
N ALA A 95 5.22 -4.37 -9.58
CA ALA A 95 6.48 -4.58 -8.88
C ALA A 95 6.78 -6.07 -8.64
N ALA A 96 6.24 -6.97 -9.45
CA ALA A 96 6.33 -8.42 -9.24
C ALA A 96 7.77 -8.93 -8.98
N PRO A 97 8.82 -8.47 -9.69
CA PRO A 97 10.18 -8.93 -9.39
C PRO A 97 10.64 -8.58 -7.96
N ALA A 98 10.29 -7.39 -7.47
CA ALA A 98 10.64 -6.96 -6.11
C ALA A 98 9.87 -7.75 -5.07
N VAL A 99 8.59 -8.02 -5.30
CA VAL A 99 7.74 -8.84 -4.42
C VAL A 99 8.28 -10.27 -4.35
N ALA A 100 8.65 -10.85 -5.49
CA ALA A 100 9.20 -12.20 -5.55
C ALA A 100 10.52 -12.29 -4.76
N ARG A 101 11.38 -11.27 -4.88
CA ARG A 101 12.64 -11.22 -4.13
C ARG A 101 12.39 -11.12 -2.62
N PHE A 102 11.45 -10.27 -2.23
CA PHE A 102 11.06 -10.12 -0.83
C PHE A 102 10.54 -11.45 -0.27
N ASP A 103 9.65 -12.12 -0.98
CA ASP A 103 9.07 -13.40 -0.55
C ASP A 103 10.15 -14.49 -0.45
N ASP A 104 11.09 -14.51 -1.38
CA ASP A 104 12.19 -15.47 -1.38
C ASP A 104 13.14 -15.25 -0.21
N GLU A 105 13.53 -14.00 0.05
CA GLU A 105 14.38 -13.63 1.19
C GLU A 105 13.71 -13.97 2.52
N ARG A 106 12.40 -13.70 2.62
CA ARG A 106 11.61 -14.02 3.79
C ARG A 106 11.55 -15.54 4.04
N LYS A 107 11.34 -16.31 2.98
CA LYS A 107 11.32 -17.77 3.04
C LYS A 107 12.66 -18.32 3.53
N LYS A 108 13.75 -17.80 2.99
CA LYS A 108 15.11 -18.20 3.40
C LYS A 108 15.38 -17.86 4.88
N ALA A 109 14.95 -16.69 5.33
CA ALA A 109 15.08 -16.28 6.73
C ALA A 109 14.28 -17.20 7.66
N ASP A 110 13.05 -17.54 7.29
CA ASP A 110 12.19 -18.45 8.05
C ASP A 110 12.78 -19.86 8.11
N GLU A 111 13.32 -20.36 7.01
CA GLU A 111 13.99 -21.68 6.94
C GLU A 111 15.24 -21.71 7.82
N ALA A 112 16.06 -20.66 7.78
CA ALA A 112 17.26 -20.56 8.61
C ALA A 112 16.91 -20.53 10.10
N LYS A 113 15.87 -19.78 10.47
CA LYS A 113 15.37 -19.72 11.85
C LYS A 113 14.89 -21.09 12.33
N LYS A 114 14.09 -21.77 11.51
CA LYS A 114 13.57 -23.11 11.81
C LYS A 114 14.71 -24.10 12.00
N LYS A 115 15.70 -24.09 11.12
CA LYS A 115 16.89 -24.95 11.20
C LYS A 115 17.66 -24.71 12.49
N ALA A 116 17.87 -23.44 12.87
CA ALA A 116 18.55 -23.09 14.11
C ALA A 116 17.79 -23.57 15.34
N GLU A 117 16.45 -23.44 15.35
CA GLU A 117 15.59 -23.94 16.42
C GLU A 117 15.63 -25.47 16.52
N ASP A 118 15.58 -26.17 15.38
CA ASP A 118 15.69 -27.64 15.34
C ASP A 118 17.06 -28.14 15.84
N GLU A 119 18.14 -27.46 15.45
CA GLU A 119 19.48 -27.78 15.94
C GLU A 119 19.62 -27.54 17.45
N ALA A 120 19.06 -26.45 17.96
CA ALA A 120 19.07 -26.17 19.39
C ALA A 120 18.28 -27.23 20.18
N GLN A 121 17.15 -27.71 19.67
CA GLN A 121 16.37 -28.78 20.27
C GLN A 121 17.11 -30.13 20.23
N SER A 122 17.81 -30.42 19.14
CA SER A 122 18.52 -31.68 19.02
C SER A 122 19.78 -31.77 19.93
N LYS A 123 20.31 -30.65 20.39
CA LYS A 123 21.40 -30.56 21.35
C LYS A 123 20.95 -30.65 22.81
N ALA A 124 19.68 -30.47 23.04
CA ALA A 124 19.11 -30.60 24.37
C ALA A 124 18.75 -32.04 24.69
#